data_8e4451e588fbae73248358b4e609b96f
#
_entry.id   8e4451e588fbae73248358b4e609b96f
#
_cell.length_a   1.000
_cell.length_b   1.000
_cell.length_c   1.000
_cell.angle_alpha   90.00
_cell.angle_beta   90.00
_cell.angle_gamma   90.00
#
_symmetry.space_group_name_H-M   'P 1'
#
loop_
_entity.id
_entity.type
_entity.pdbx_description
1 polymer ?
#
loop_
_entity_poly.entity_id
_entity_poly.type
_entity_poly.pdbx_seq_one_letter_code
_entity_poly.pdbx_strand_id
1 'polypeptide(L)'
;VSSTHGASGASAEIPAPGAPISHTEKGTQRFARTALALFAGGFATFALLYCVQPMMPMLSQAFGINAAQSSLILSLSTLTLAVGLLITGPISDAIGRKQVLVVSLLAAAVFTVGSALAPSWEGVLLMRALVGLALSGVAAVAMTYLSEEIHPHHLGLAMGLYIGGNAIGGMSGRLLSGVLVDYLSWHSVLGLMGGLALLAALLLWRFLPESRHFHPRPLRLRGLLQGYTLHFRDAGLPWLFLQGFLLMGSFVTLYNYIGYRLIAEPFHLSQTMIGLLAVLYLSGIYSSAQVGALADRFGRRRVFWLVIALMLAGVALTLFDRLPLVLLGMLLFTFGFFGAHSVASSWIGRRAQQARGQASSLYLFSYYLGSSIAGTLGGVFWHAAGWDGVGLFIASLLLIALAVALHLARLRPLPEPQAAH
;
A
#
# COMPACT_ATOMS: atom_id res chain seq x y z
N VAL A 1 49.45 41.37 27.84
CA VAL A 1 48.88 40.04 27.78
C VAL A 1 47.57 40.15 27.10
N SER A 2 47.53 39.85 25.81
CA SER A 2 46.36 39.98 24.94
C SER A 2 45.94 38.59 24.54
N SER A 3 44.71 38.18 24.88
CA SER A 3 44.08 36.94 24.49
C SER A 3 43.12 37.23 23.34
N THR A 4 43.46 36.75 22.15
CA THR A 4 42.59 36.75 20.96
C THR A 4 41.76 35.46 20.92
N HIS A 5 40.44 35.57 21.03
CA HIS A 5 39.50 34.51 20.72
C HIS A 5 39.43 34.34 19.20
N GLY A 6 39.86 33.19 18.72
CA GLY A 6 39.65 32.75 17.33
C GLY A 6 38.24 32.16 17.18
N ALA A 7 37.37 32.83 16.44
CA ALA A 7 36.11 32.26 15.94
C ALA A 7 36.41 31.30 14.80
N SER A 8 36.22 30.00 15.03
CA SER A 8 36.25 28.97 13.98
C SER A 8 35.01 29.08 13.14
N GLY A 9 35.10 29.78 12.01
CA GLY A 9 34.13 29.75 10.94
C GLY A 9 34.18 28.39 10.24
N ALA A 10 33.13 27.62 10.33
CA ALA A 10 32.93 26.42 9.53
C ALA A 10 32.75 26.82 8.05
N SER A 11 33.85 26.81 7.31
CA SER A 11 33.88 26.94 5.87
C SER A 11 33.12 25.74 5.28
N ALA A 12 32.01 25.97 4.60
CA ALA A 12 31.37 24.97 3.75
C ALA A 12 32.37 24.62 2.62
N GLU A 13 33.02 23.48 2.70
CA GLU A 13 33.86 22.95 1.62
C GLU A 13 32.98 22.76 0.37
N ILE A 14 33.25 23.55 -0.66
CA ILE A 14 32.71 23.32 -2.01
C ILE A 14 33.45 22.08 -2.55
N PRO A 15 32.73 20.98 -2.88
CA PRO A 15 33.39 19.78 -3.39
C PRO A 15 34.12 20.08 -4.69
N ALA A 16 35.31 19.54 -4.83
CA ALA A 16 36.14 19.65 -6.04
C ALA A 16 35.36 19.08 -7.24
N PRO A 17 35.45 19.70 -8.45
CA PRO A 17 34.82 19.17 -9.67
C PRO A 17 35.37 17.78 -9.97
N GLY A 18 34.49 16.74 -9.92
CA GLY A 18 34.84 15.34 -10.20
C GLY A 18 34.94 14.39 -9.00
N ALA A 19 34.70 14.86 -7.77
CA ALA A 19 34.59 13.97 -6.61
C ALA A 19 33.33 13.08 -6.77
N PRO A 20 33.42 11.75 -6.51
CA PRO A 20 32.23 10.88 -6.60
C PRO A 20 31.17 11.37 -5.61
N ILE A 21 29.95 11.56 -6.11
CA ILE A 21 28.81 11.99 -5.30
C ILE A 21 28.56 10.94 -4.21
N SER A 22 28.77 11.29 -2.95
CA SER A 22 28.60 10.37 -1.83
C SER A 22 27.11 10.15 -1.55
N HIS A 23 26.75 8.87 -1.33
CA HIS A 23 25.40 8.52 -0.85
C HIS A 23 25.12 9.16 0.52
N THR A 24 23.83 9.36 0.80
CA THR A 24 23.39 9.97 2.05
C THR A 24 23.56 9.00 3.23
N GLU A 25 24.34 9.41 4.23
CA GLU A 25 24.64 8.63 5.42
C GLU A 25 23.64 8.89 6.55
N LYS A 26 23.40 7.85 7.38
CA LYS A 26 22.61 7.96 8.62
C LYS A 26 23.25 8.98 9.55
N GLY A 27 22.42 9.77 10.27
CA GLY A 27 22.88 10.83 11.17
C GLY A 27 23.03 12.19 10.50
N THR A 28 23.01 12.27 9.18
CA THR A 28 23.04 13.53 8.45
C THR A 28 21.65 14.19 8.41
N GLN A 29 21.61 15.52 8.35
CA GLN A 29 20.38 16.28 8.18
C GLN A 29 19.65 15.88 6.87
N ARG A 30 20.40 15.52 5.83
CA ARG A 30 19.85 15.06 4.55
C ARG A 30 19.10 13.75 4.73
N PHE A 31 19.65 12.78 5.48
CA PHE A 31 18.98 11.52 5.80
C PHE A 31 17.66 11.75 6.55
N ALA A 32 17.71 12.57 7.61
CA ALA A 32 16.52 12.88 8.41
C ALA A 32 15.41 13.56 7.57
N ARG A 33 15.78 14.52 6.73
CA ARG A 33 14.84 15.17 5.80
C ARG A 33 14.25 14.20 4.79
N THR A 34 15.05 13.34 4.19
CA THR A 34 14.58 12.32 3.24
C THR A 34 13.62 11.35 3.91
N ALA A 35 14.02 10.80 5.07
CA ALA A 35 13.22 9.85 5.81
C ALA A 35 11.87 10.43 6.25
N LEU A 36 11.87 11.65 6.81
CA LEU A 36 10.65 12.34 7.24
C LEU A 36 9.73 12.68 6.05
N ALA A 37 10.28 13.20 4.96
CA ALA A 37 9.51 13.58 3.78
C ALA A 37 8.84 12.35 3.14
N LEU A 38 9.56 11.25 2.99
CA LEU A 38 9.00 10.02 2.40
C LEU A 38 8.09 9.27 3.38
N PHE A 39 8.33 9.31 4.68
CA PHE A 39 7.38 8.84 5.69
C PHE A 39 6.06 9.59 5.56
N ALA A 40 6.09 10.93 5.53
CA ALA A 40 4.89 11.77 5.38
C ALA A 40 4.18 11.52 4.03
N GLY A 41 4.93 11.37 2.94
CA GLY A 41 4.40 11.04 1.62
C GLY A 41 3.72 9.67 1.59
N GLY A 42 4.34 8.66 2.16
CA GLY A 42 3.77 7.30 2.27
C GLY A 42 2.54 7.27 3.18
N PHE A 43 2.62 7.94 4.34
CA PHE A 43 1.49 8.12 5.25
C PHE A 43 0.29 8.75 4.55
N ALA A 44 0.48 9.89 3.87
CA ALA A 44 -0.60 10.58 3.18
C ALA A 44 -1.18 9.75 2.02
N THR A 45 -0.33 9.05 1.27
CA THR A 45 -0.76 8.16 0.17
C THR A 45 -1.77 7.13 0.64
N PHE A 46 -1.43 6.40 1.69
CA PHE A 46 -2.29 5.31 2.18
C PHE A 46 -3.46 5.83 3.04
N ALA A 47 -3.29 6.96 3.72
CA ALA A 47 -4.40 7.63 4.39
C ALA A 47 -5.48 8.07 3.39
N LEU A 48 -5.10 8.76 2.30
CA LEU A 48 -6.02 9.16 1.24
C LEU A 48 -6.70 8.00 0.52
N LEU A 49 -5.94 6.93 0.27
CA LEU A 49 -6.47 5.76 -0.43
C LEU A 49 -7.60 5.11 0.37
N TYR A 50 -7.39 4.94 1.66
CA TYR A 50 -8.25 4.09 2.50
C TYR A 50 -9.21 4.85 3.44
N CYS A 51 -9.15 6.17 3.55
CA CYS A 51 -10.08 6.95 4.39
C CYS A 51 -11.55 6.77 4.01
N VAL A 52 -11.84 6.35 2.78
CA VAL A 52 -13.21 6.16 2.29
C VAL A 52 -13.87 4.85 2.77
N GLN A 53 -13.11 3.87 3.25
CA GLN A 53 -13.67 2.56 3.64
C GLN A 53 -14.70 2.66 4.78
N PRO A 54 -14.42 3.32 5.91
CA PRO A 54 -15.42 3.45 6.97
C PRO A 54 -16.64 4.26 6.57
N MET A 55 -16.52 5.13 5.56
CA MET A 55 -17.62 5.97 5.08
C MET A 55 -18.57 5.26 4.11
N MET A 56 -18.26 4.07 3.62
CA MET A 56 -19.07 3.38 2.59
C MET A 56 -20.54 3.21 3.00
N PRO A 57 -20.91 2.80 4.23
CA PRO A 57 -22.30 2.70 4.63
C PRO A 57 -23.03 4.06 4.60
N MET A 58 -22.38 5.14 5.03
CA MET A 58 -22.93 6.49 4.97
C MET A 58 -23.10 6.96 3.52
N LEU A 59 -22.13 6.71 2.64
CA LEU A 59 -22.22 7.05 1.22
C LEU A 59 -23.35 6.30 0.53
N SER A 60 -23.58 5.02 0.91
CA SER A 60 -24.74 4.25 0.42
C SER A 60 -26.04 4.96 0.74
N GLN A 61 -26.19 5.46 1.96
CA GLN A 61 -27.39 6.20 2.38
C GLN A 61 -27.49 7.57 1.70
N ALA A 62 -26.39 8.32 1.63
CA ALA A 62 -26.39 9.67 1.09
C ALA A 62 -26.72 9.73 -0.41
N PHE A 63 -26.30 8.74 -1.18
CA PHE A 63 -26.53 8.67 -2.63
C PHE A 63 -27.62 7.69 -3.04
N GLY A 64 -28.25 6.95 -2.11
CA GLY A 64 -29.27 5.94 -2.42
C GLY A 64 -28.72 4.77 -3.24
N ILE A 65 -27.49 4.38 -3.03
CA ILE A 65 -26.76 3.34 -3.77
C ILE A 65 -26.54 2.09 -2.90
N ASN A 66 -26.37 0.94 -3.55
CA ASN A 66 -26.08 -0.30 -2.83
C ASN A 66 -24.61 -0.40 -2.40
N ALA A 67 -24.29 -1.39 -1.56
CA ALA A 67 -22.95 -1.59 -1.01
C ALA A 67 -21.88 -1.87 -2.10
N ALA A 68 -22.25 -2.58 -3.18
CA ALA A 68 -21.34 -2.82 -4.31
C ALA A 68 -21.00 -1.51 -5.04
N GLN A 69 -21.99 -0.67 -5.28
CA GLN A 69 -21.80 0.65 -5.89
C GLN A 69 -20.96 1.55 -4.99
N SER A 70 -21.22 1.55 -3.68
CA SER A 70 -20.44 2.34 -2.72
C SER A 70 -18.95 1.91 -2.67
N SER A 71 -18.65 0.62 -2.83
CA SER A 71 -17.28 0.13 -2.86
C SER A 71 -16.46 0.65 -4.05
N LEU A 72 -17.13 1.13 -5.14
CA LEU A 72 -16.45 1.72 -6.29
C LEU A 72 -15.59 2.94 -5.93
N ILE A 73 -15.91 3.64 -4.84
CA ILE A 73 -15.11 4.79 -4.37
C ILE A 73 -13.66 4.41 -4.06
N LEU A 74 -13.43 3.19 -3.58
CA LEU A 74 -12.09 2.64 -3.36
C LEU A 74 -11.62 1.86 -4.59
N SER A 75 -12.48 1.05 -5.20
CA SER A 75 -12.12 0.16 -6.30
C SER A 75 -11.60 0.89 -7.53
N LEU A 76 -12.19 2.03 -7.90
CA LEU A 76 -11.68 2.86 -8.99
C LEU A 76 -10.33 3.49 -8.65
N SER A 77 -10.15 3.93 -7.40
CA SER A 77 -8.84 4.45 -6.96
C SER A 77 -7.76 3.37 -7.03
N THR A 78 -8.04 2.16 -6.57
CA THR A 78 -7.06 1.05 -6.59
C THR A 78 -6.81 0.54 -8.00
N LEU A 79 -7.81 0.55 -8.88
CA LEU A 79 -7.66 0.18 -10.29
C LEU A 79 -6.74 1.15 -11.03
N THR A 80 -7.01 2.45 -10.92
CA THR A 80 -6.20 3.47 -11.60
C THR A 80 -4.79 3.57 -11.01
N LEU A 81 -4.65 3.33 -9.69
CA LEU A 81 -3.35 3.20 -9.04
C LEU A 81 -2.58 1.99 -9.61
N ALA A 82 -3.24 0.83 -9.77
CA ALA A 82 -2.62 -0.35 -10.35
C ALA A 82 -2.06 -0.06 -11.75
N VAL A 83 -2.88 0.52 -12.63
CA VAL A 83 -2.45 0.90 -13.98
C VAL A 83 -1.31 1.92 -13.92
N GLY A 84 -1.44 2.92 -13.06
CA GLY A 84 -0.42 3.96 -12.85
C GLY A 84 0.94 3.39 -12.44
N LEU A 85 0.99 2.35 -11.59
CA LEU A 85 2.24 1.70 -11.16
C LEU A 85 3.07 1.15 -12.32
N LEU A 86 2.43 0.71 -13.41
CA LEU A 86 3.13 0.17 -14.57
C LEU A 86 3.82 1.26 -15.43
N ILE A 87 3.32 2.50 -15.36
CA ILE A 87 3.77 3.59 -16.24
C ILE A 87 4.54 4.69 -15.50
N THR A 88 4.25 4.92 -14.23
CA THR A 88 4.81 6.07 -13.48
C THR A 88 6.30 5.89 -13.16
N GLY A 89 6.76 4.66 -12.91
CA GLY A 89 8.19 4.36 -12.73
C GLY A 89 9.01 4.85 -13.92
N PRO A 90 8.73 4.37 -15.13
CA PRO A 90 9.36 4.84 -16.36
C PRO A 90 9.24 6.35 -16.63
N ILE A 91 8.10 6.96 -16.30
CA ILE A 91 7.95 8.43 -16.40
C ILE A 91 8.94 9.11 -15.46
N SER A 92 9.08 8.63 -14.23
CA SER A 92 10.04 9.20 -13.26
C SER A 92 11.50 9.02 -13.68
N ASP A 93 11.80 7.97 -14.47
CA ASP A 93 13.13 7.77 -15.08
C ASP A 93 13.46 8.86 -16.10
N ALA A 94 12.45 9.47 -16.71
CA ALA A 94 12.63 10.51 -17.73
C ALA A 94 12.66 11.93 -17.14
N ILE A 95 11.76 12.24 -16.19
CA ILE A 95 11.53 13.64 -15.73
C ILE A 95 12.07 13.92 -14.34
N GLY A 96 12.43 12.89 -13.56
CA GLY A 96 13.02 13.05 -12.23
C GLY A 96 12.16 12.52 -11.09
N ARG A 97 12.82 11.99 -10.06
CA ARG A 97 12.16 11.31 -8.93
C ARG A 97 11.36 12.28 -8.06
N LYS A 98 12.00 13.34 -7.58
CA LYS A 98 11.37 14.32 -6.69
C LYS A 98 10.17 14.99 -7.33
N GLN A 99 10.27 15.37 -8.60
CA GLN A 99 9.18 16.04 -9.32
C GLN A 99 7.94 15.15 -9.38
N VAL A 100 8.11 13.86 -9.74
CA VAL A 100 7.00 12.90 -9.76
C VAL A 100 6.39 12.72 -8.37
N LEU A 101 7.20 12.53 -7.33
CA LEU A 101 6.72 12.36 -5.96
C LEU A 101 5.87 13.55 -5.49
N VAL A 102 6.35 14.77 -5.71
CA VAL A 102 5.68 16.00 -5.26
C VAL A 102 4.41 16.25 -6.04
N VAL A 103 4.48 16.22 -7.39
CA VAL A 103 3.32 16.47 -8.26
C VAL A 103 2.23 15.41 -8.00
N SER A 104 2.61 14.16 -7.82
CA SER A 104 1.69 13.05 -7.53
C SER A 104 0.91 13.28 -6.23
N LEU A 105 1.61 13.59 -5.14
CA LEU A 105 0.93 13.80 -3.86
C LEU A 105 0.09 15.07 -3.86
N LEU A 106 0.58 16.14 -4.48
CA LEU A 106 -0.17 17.39 -4.64
C LEU A 106 -1.47 17.17 -5.44
N ALA A 107 -1.37 16.49 -6.58
CA ALA A 107 -2.52 16.17 -7.42
C ALA A 107 -3.54 15.30 -6.66
N ALA A 108 -3.06 14.27 -5.93
CA ALA A 108 -3.92 13.42 -5.11
C ALA A 108 -4.66 14.22 -4.03
N ALA A 109 -3.99 15.16 -3.36
CA ALA A 109 -4.62 16.03 -2.38
C ALA A 109 -5.71 16.93 -3.02
N VAL A 110 -5.41 17.55 -4.16
CA VAL A 110 -6.37 18.38 -4.91
C VAL A 110 -7.58 17.57 -5.37
N PHE A 111 -7.38 16.39 -5.94
CA PHE A 111 -8.49 15.53 -6.37
C PHE A 111 -9.30 14.97 -5.18
N THR A 112 -8.69 14.80 -4.00
CA THR A 112 -9.42 14.43 -2.79
C THR A 112 -10.32 15.56 -2.32
N VAL A 113 -9.84 16.82 -2.34
CA VAL A 113 -10.70 18.00 -2.11
C VAL A 113 -11.78 18.09 -3.19
N GLY A 114 -11.44 17.82 -4.46
CA GLY A 114 -12.41 17.74 -5.56
C GLY A 114 -13.50 16.70 -5.31
N SER A 115 -13.16 15.55 -4.73
CA SER A 115 -14.14 14.54 -4.31
C SER A 115 -15.12 15.07 -3.26
N ALA A 116 -14.62 15.90 -2.32
CA ALA A 116 -15.46 16.54 -1.30
C ALA A 116 -16.42 17.58 -1.86
N LEU A 117 -16.10 18.18 -2.99
CA LEU A 117 -16.90 19.24 -3.64
C LEU A 117 -17.77 18.69 -4.79
N ALA A 118 -17.65 17.42 -5.14
CA ALA A 118 -18.37 16.84 -6.26
C ALA A 118 -19.89 16.76 -5.98
N PRO A 119 -20.74 17.25 -6.88
CA PRO A 119 -22.19 17.33 -6.64
C PRO A 119 -22.91 15.99 -6.93
N SER A 120 -22.25 15.04 -7.57
CA SER A 120 -22.84 13.76 -7.97
C SER A 120 -21.93 12.58 -7.63
N TRP A 121 -22.50 11.40 -7.55
CA TRP A 121 -21.75 10.16 -7.31
C TRP A 121 -20.69 9.90 -8.39
N GLU A 122 -21.03 10.11 -9.64
CA GLU A 122 -20.12 9.97 -10.79
C GLU A 122 -18.97 10.94 -10.71
N GLY A 123 -19.22 12.17 -10.24
CA GLY A 123 -18.19 13.17 -9.97
C GLY A 123 -17.23 12.73 -8.87
N VAL A 124 -17.76 12.18 -7.78
CA VAL A 124 -16.94 11.59 -6.71
C VAL A 124 -16.07 10.45 -7.27
N LEU A 125 -16.66 9.54 -8.05
CA LEU A 125 -15.94 8.40 -8.64
C LEU A 125 -14.84 8.84 -9.60
N LEU A 126 -15.09 9.85 -10.43
CA LEU A 126 -14.08 10.43 -11.33
C LEU A 126 -12.91 11.01 -10.54
N MET A 127 -13.20 11.83 -9.53
CA MET A 127 -12.15 12.40 -8.68
C MET A 127 -11.35 11.30 -7.97
N ARG A 128 -12.02 10.26 -7.48
CA ARG A 128 -11.36 9.11 -6.82
C ARG A 128 -10.48 8.29 -7.79
N ALA A 129 -10.90 8.14 -9.04
CA ALA A 129 -10.06 7.54 -10.08
C ALA A 129 -8.78 8.38 -10.33
N LEU A 130 -8.92 9.71 -10.37
CA LEU A 130 -7.78 10.62 -10.50
C LEU A 130 -6.87 10.60 -9.26
N VAL A 131 -7.43 10.47 -8.05
CA VAL A 131 -6.67 10.26 -6.81
C VAL A 131 -5.80 9.00 -6.94
N GLY A 132 -6.37 7.87 -7.34
CA GLY A 132 -5.62 6.62 -7.49
C GLY A 132 -4.48 6.72 -8.50
N LEU A 133 -4.76 7.30 -9.67
CA LEU A 133 -3.75 7.54 -10.69
C LEU A 133 -2.62 8.45 -10.18
N ALA A 134 -2.96 9.53 -9.48
CA ALA A 134 -1.98 10.42 -8.88
C ALA A 134 -1.12 9.72 -7.82
N LEU A 135 -1.74 8.96 -6.88
CA LEU A 135 -1.02 8.26 -5.82
C LEU A 135 -0.02 7.21 -6.35
N SER A 136 -0.22 6.70 -7.58
CA SER A 136 0.70 5.74 -8.19
C SER A 136 2.13 6.27 -8.28
N GLY A 137 2.32 7.58 -8.44
CA GLY A 137 3.64 8.19 -8.51
C GLY A 137 4.43 8.09 -7.21
N VAL A 138 3.79 8.31 -6.07
CA VAL A 138 4.46 8.12 -4.78
C VAL A 138 4.76 6.64 -4.55
N ALA A 139 3.79 5.76 -4.80
CA ALA A 139 3.94 4.32 -4.59
C ALA A 139 5.02 3.68 -5.47
N ALA A 140 5.15 4.12 -6.74
CA ALA A 140 6.14 3.58 -7.67
C ALA A 140 7.56 4.14 -7.45
N VAL A 141 7.69 5.40 -7.02
CA VAL A 141 8.96 6.13 -7.12
C VAL A 141 9.70 6.26 -5.78
N ALA A 142 8.98 6.22 -4.64
CA ALA A 142 9.59 6.46 -3.33
C ALA A 142 10.73 5.49 -2.99
N MET A 143 10.53 4.18 -3.23
CA MET A 143 11.55 3.17 -2.97
C MET A 143 12.76 3.31 -3.91
N THR A 144 12.51 3.68 -5.17
CA THR A 144 13.58 3.94 -6.15
C THR A 144 14.42 5.14 -5.73
N TYR A 145 13.78 6.24 -5.32
CA TYR A 145 14.47 7.40 -4.78
C TYR A 145 15.37 7.01 -3.58
N LEU A 146 14.85 6.22 -2.64
CA LEU A 146 15.64 5.75 -1.49
C LEU A 146 16.83 4.91 -1.92
N SER A 147 16.65 3.98 -2.86
CA SER A 147 17.73 3.10 -3.31
C SER A 147 18.82 3.82 -4.08
N GLU A 148 18.51 4.94 -4.73
CA GLU A 148 19.47 5.77 -5.45
C GLU A 148 20.24 6.74 -4.54
N GLU A 149 19.58 7.29 -3.50
CA GLU A 149 20.14 8.38 -2.70
C GLU A 149 20.76 7.95 -1.36
N ILE A 150 20.29 6.85 -0.77
CA ILE A 150 20.71 6.39 0.55
C ILE A 150 21.82 5.35 0.43
N HIS A 151 22.84 5.46 1.29
CA HIS A 151 23.94 4.49 1.33
C HIS A 151 23.40 3.06 1.58
N PRO A 152 23.87 2.02 0.85
CA PRO A 152 23.34 0.65 0.94
C PRO A 152 23.27 0.10 2.38
N HIS A 153 24.22 0.47 3.25
CA HIS A 153 24.24 0.05 4.65
C HIS A 153 23.05 0.58 5.47
N HIS A 154 22.48 1.74 5.10
CA HIS A 154 21.36 2.38 5.80
C HIS A 154 20.03 2.31 5.05
N LEU A 155 20.03 1.70 3.86
CA LEU A 155 18.87 1.60 3.00
C LEU A 155 17.70 0.85 3.67
N GLY A 156 18.00 -0.23 4.40
CA GLY A 156 16.99 -1.01 5.11
C GLY A 156 16.20 -0.19 6.14
N LEU A 157 16.90 0.70 6.89
CA LEU A 157 16.25 1.60 7.84
C LEU A 157 15.34 2.61 7.12
N ALA A 158 15.83 3.24 6.04
CA ALA A 158 15.06 4.23 5.29
C ALA A 158 13.80 3.61 4.62
N MET A 159 13.94 2.41 4.04
CA MET A 159 12.82 1.63 3.50
C MET A 159 11.82 1.27 4.59
N GLY A 160 12.30 0.82 5.75
CA GLY A 160 11.44 0.48 6.89
C GLY A 160 10.64 1.67 7.40
N LEU A 161 11.23 2.87 7.45
CA LEU A 161 10.53 4.11 7.82
C LEU A 161 9.45 4.47 6.79
N TYR A 162 9.74 4.37 5.49
CA TYR A 162 8.76 4.61 4.44
C TYR A 162 7.59 3.62 4.50
N ILE A 163 7.88 2.32 4.61
CA ILE A 163 6.86 1.27 4.72
C ILE A 163 6.04 1.43 6.01
N GLY A 164 6.70 1.80 7.12
CA GLY A 164 6.03 2.16 8.36
C GLY A 164 5.06 3.33 8.19
N GLY A 165 5.47 4.36 7.45
CA GLY A 165 4.61 5.48 7.06
C GLY A 165 3.36 5.01 6.30
N ASN A 166 3.53 4.11 5.32
CA ASN A 166 2.42 3.53 4.55
C ASN A 166 1.41 2.79 5.46
N ALA A 167 1.91 1.93 6.34
CA ALA A 167 1.07 1.12 7.23
C ALA A 167 0.31 2.00 8.25
N ILE A 168 1.01 2.93 8.90
CA ILE A 168 0.42 3.87 9.85
C ILE A 168 -0.56 4.80 9.12
N GLY A 169 -0.25 5.25 7.90
CA GLY A 169 -1.14 6.07 7.08
C GLY A 169 -2.44 5.36 6.75
N GLY A 170 -2.37 4.11 6.30
CA GLY A 170 -3.55 3.30 6.00
C GLY A 170 -4.43 3.03 7.23
N MET A 171 -3.83 2.81 8.39
CA MET A 171 -4.52 2.69 9.67
C MET A 171 -5.16 4.02 10.09
N SER A 172 -4.37 5.10 10.12
CA SER A 172 -4.82 6.42 10.57
C SER A 172 -5.89 7.02 9.67
N GLY A 173 -5.79 6.80 8.35
CA GLY A 173 -6.81 7.27 7.41
C GLY A 173 -8.19 6.68 7.71
N ARG A 174 -8.27 5.37 7.99
CA ARG A 174 -9.51 4.71 8.40
C ARG A 174 -9.99 5.15 9.77
N LEU A 175 -9.07 5.21 10.74
CA LEU A 175 -9.39 5.62 12.10
C LEU A 175 -9.95 7.05 12.13
N LEU A 176 -9.23 8.00 11.54
CA LEU A 176 -9.64 9.40 11.52
C LEU A 176 -10.97 9.59 10.80
N SER A 177 -11.14 9.01 9.60
CA SER A 177 -12.38 9.14 8.85
C SER A 177 -13.56 8.47 9.57
N GLY A 178 -13.35 7.30 10.18
CA GLY A 178 -14.40 6.59 10.93
C GLY A 178 -14.86 7.35 12.16
N VAL A 179 -13.93 8.01 12.87
CA VAL A 179 -14.28 8.86 14.03
C VAL A 179 -14.97 10.15 13.57
N LEU A 180 -14.39 10.83 12.59
CA LEU A 180 -14.88 12.15 12.16
C LEU A 180 -16.26 12.09 11.52
N VAL A 181 -16.60 10.98 10.87
CA VAL A 181 -17.88 10.84 10.14
C VAL A 181 -19.09 10.69 11.06
N ASP A 182 -18.91 10.38 12.35
CA ASP A 182 -19.96 10.44 13.37
C ASP A 182 -20.33 11.89 13.75
N TYR A 183 -19.43 12.85 13.51
CA TYR A 183 -19.59 14.25 13.90
C TYR A 183 -19.66 15.22 12.73
N LEU A 184 -19.13 14.85 11.58
CA LEU A 184 -19.01 15.70 10.39
C LEU A 184 -19.61 15.01 9.17
N SER A 185 -20.05 15.81 8.18
CA SER A 185 -20.46 15.28 6.89
C SER A 185 -19.29 14.60 6.15
N TRP A 186 -19.58 13.63 5.29
CA TRP A 186 -18.57 12.98 4.47
C TRP A 186 -17.79 13.98 3.58
N HIS A 187 -18.43 15.08 3.15
CA HIS A 187 -17.78 16.20 2.44
C HIS A 187 -16.69 16.84 3.30
N SER A 188 -17.02 17.17 4.56
CA SER A 188 -16.08 17.80 5.49
C SER A 188 -14.91 16.84 5.81
N VAL A 189 -15.19 15.55 5.98
CA VAL A 189 -14.16 14.54 6.24
C VAL A 189 -13.20 14.42 5.07
N LEU A 190 -13.71 14.28 3.82
CA LEU A 190 -12.86 14.25 2.63
C LEU A 190 -12.09 15.55 2.42
N GLY A 191 -12.72 16.70 2.65
CA GLY A 191 -12.06 18.01 2.58
C GLY A 191 -10.91 18.13 3.57
N LEU A 192 -11.11 17.69 4.81
CA LEU A 192 -10.08 17.67 5.85
C LEU A 192 -8.93 16.72 5.48
N MET A 193 -9.24 15.50 5.02
CA MET A 193 -8.23 14.53 4.56
C MET A 193 -7.42 15.07 3.39
N GLY A 194 -8.07 15.72 2.43
CA GLY A 194 -7.39 16.39 1.32
C GLY A 194 -6.51 17.56 1.78
N GLY A 195 -6.97 18.36 2.74
CA GLY A 195 -6.20 19.45 3.35
C GLY A 195 -4.95 18.96 4.09
N LEU A 196 -5.07 17.88 4.88
CA LEU A 196 -3.93 17.24 5.55
C LEU A 196 -2.94 16.66 4.54
N ALA A 197 -3.42 16.08 3.45
CA ALA A 197 -2.55 15.58 2.38
C ALA A 197 -1.87 16.71 1.60
N LEU A 198 -2.52 17.86 1.43
CA LEU A 198 -1.91 19.05 0.85
C LEU A 198 -0.75 19.53 1.73
N LEU A 199 -0.94 19.56 3.06
CA LEU A 199 0.13 19.86 3.98
C LEU A 199 1.28 18.84 3.86
N ALA A 200 0.98 17.55 3.78
CA ALA A 200 1.99 16.50 3.57
C ALA A 200 2.74 16.69 2.22
N ALA A 201 2.05 17.10 1.16
CA ALA A 201 2.65 17.39 -0.13
C ALA A 201 3.61 18.61 -0.06
N LEU A 202 3.23 19.66 0.68
CA LEU A 202 4.08 20.83 0.92
C LEU A 202 5.32 20.44 1.77
N LEU A 203 5.15 19.60 2.78
CA LEU A 203 6.28 19.06 3.56
C LEU A 203 7.20 18.22 2.68
N LEU A 204 6.63 17.35 1.83
CA LEU A 204 7.41 16.55 0.87
C LEU A 204 8.20 17.47 -0.06
N TRP A 205 7.57 18.45 -0.66
CA TRP A 205 8.23 19.42 -1.54
C TRP A 205 9.35 20.19 -0.85
N ARG A 206 9.12 20.66 0.38
CA ARG A 206 10.07 21.51 1.13
C ARG A 206 11.24 20.74 1.69
N PHE A 207 11.01 19.51 2.16
CA PHE A 207 12.01 18.73 2.90
C PHE A 207 12.71 17.68 2.06
N LEU A 208 12.08 17.12 1.01
CA LEU A 208 12.74 16.12 0.19
C LEU A 208 13.89 16.76 -0.61
N PRO A 209 15.13 16.30 -0.42
CA PRO A 209 16.27 16.83 -1.15
C PRO A 209 16.17 16.52 -2.66
N GLU A 210 16.87 17.30 -3.49
CA GLU A 210 17.03 16.95 -4.91
C GLU A 210 17.82 15.65 -5.07
N SER A 211 17.44 14.85 -6.09
CA SER A 211 18.17 13.63 -6.43
C SER A 211 19.56 13.97 -6.98
N ARG A 212 20.61 13.41 -6.39
CA ARG A 212 22.00 13.59 -6.83
C ARG A 212 22.48 12.48 -7.76
N HIS A 213 21.87 11.29 -7.62
CA HIS A 213 22.25 10.10 -8.40
C HIS A 213 21.24 9.81 -9.53
N PHE A 214 20.39 10.78 -9.84
CA PHE A 214 19.43 10.65 -10.92
C PHE A 214 20.11 10.81 -12.29
N HIS A 215 19.94 9.81 -13.15
CA HIS A 215 20.38 9.84 -14.54
C HIS A 215 19.17 9.67 -15.44
N PRO A 216 18.76 10.69 -16.23
CA PRO A 216 17.62 10.61 -17.12
C PRO A 216 17.76 9.45 -18.11
N ARG A 217 16.71 8.66 -18.26
CA ARG A 217 16.63 7.58 -19.23
C ARG A 217 15.45 7.79 -20.16
N PRO A 218 15.61 7.65 -21.48
CA PRO A 218 14.49 7.81 -22.39
C PRO A 218 13.46 6.70 -22.19
N LEU A 219 12.18 7.07 -22.28
CA LEU A 219 11.06 6.13 -22.25
C LEU A 219 11.13 5.21 -23.48
N ARG A 220 11.37 3.90 -23.27
CA ARG A 220 11.38 2.87 -24.31
C ARG A 220 10.27 1.86 -24.04
N LEU A 221 9.07 2.13 -24.58
CA LEU A 221 7.87 1.27 -24.38
C LEU A 221 8.13 -0.19 -24.76
N ARG A 222 8.87 -0.46 -25.85
CA ARG A 222 9.20 -1.82 -26.28
C ARG A 222 10.02 -2.58 -25.25
N GLY A 223 11.00 -1.93 -24.62
CA GLY A 223 11.82 -2.54 -23.56
C GLY A 223 11.01 -2.83 -22.29
N LEU A 224 10.04 -1.96 -21.98
CA LEU A 224 9.12 -2.16 -20.84
C LEU A 224 8.24 -3.39 -21.06
N LEU A 225 7.59 -3.49 -22.21
CA LEU A 225 6.73 -4.64 -22.56
C LEU A 225 7.51 -5.95 -22.56
N GLN A 226 8.74 -5.96 -23.11
CA GLN A 226 9.60 -7.14 -23.09
C GLN A 226 9.97 -7.57 -21.66
N GLY A 227 10.26 -6.61 -20.78
CA GLY A 227 10.56 -6.91 -19.38
C GLY A 227 9.35 -7.47 -18.62
N TYR A 228 8.14 -6.95 -18.87
CA TYR A 228 6.92 -7.50 -18.28
C TYR A 228 6.61 -8.90 -18.78
N THR A 229 6.70 -9.16 -20.10
CA THR A 229 6.40 -10.48 -20.68
C THR A 229 7.39 -11.56 -20.26
N LEU A 230 8.63 -11.20 -19.94
CA LEU A 230 9.65 -12.11 -19.45
C LEU A 230 9.19 -12.87 -18.20
N HIS A 231 8.50 -12.18 -17.29
CA HIS A 231 8.10 -12.74 -16.01
C HIS A 231 6.96 -13.78 -16.11
N PHE A 232 6.17 -13.73 -17.19
CA PHE A 232 5.12 -14.74 -17.43
C PHE A 232 5.67 -16.08 -17.94
N ARG A 233 6.95 -16.13 -18.33
CA ARG A 233 7.64 -17.38 -18.71
C ARG A 233 8.23 -18.13 -17.52
N ASP A 234 8.31 -17.50 -16.35
CA ASP A 234 8.78 -18.15 -15.13
C ASP A 234 7.70 -19.05 -14.54
N ALA A 235 8.08 -20.25 -14.06
CA ALA A 235 7.15 -21.23 -13.54
C ALA A 235 6.43 -20.82 -12.24
N GLY A 236 6.92 -19.81 -11.51
CA GLY A 236 6.39 -19.41 -10.20
C GLY A 236 5.93 -17.97 -10.10
N LEU A 237 6.52 -17.03 -10.87
CA LEU A 237 6.16 -15.62 -10.79
C LEU A 237 4.68 -15.34 -11.09
N PRO A 238 4.04 -15.93 -12.13
CA PRO A 238 2.63 -15.72 -12.40
C PRO A 238 1.73 -16.16 -11.22
N TRP A 239 2.08 -17.25 -10.56
CA TRP A 239 1.36 -17.72 -9.38
C TRP A 239 1.52 -16.80 -8.18
N LEU A 240 2.69 -16.18 -8.03
CA LEU A 240 2.91 -15.15 -6.99
C LEU A 240 2.14 -13.85 -7.31
N PHE A 241 1.98 -13.49 -8.59
CA PHE A 241 1.12 -12.38 -8.98
C PHE A 241 -0.34 -12.69 -8.67
N LEU A 242 -0.80 -13.90 -8.99
CA LEU A 242 -2.14 -14.35 -8.62
C LEU A 242 -2.35 -14.35 -7.10
N GLN A 243 -1.34 -14.73 -6.30
CA GLN A 243 -1.40 -14.61 -4.85
C GLN A 243 -1.64 -13.17 -4.40
N GLY A 244 -0.95 -12.18 -5.00
CA GLY A 244 -1.20 -10.77 -4.72
C GLY A 244 -2.67 -10.40 -4.93
N PHE A 245 -3.25 -10.81 -6.07
CA PHE A 245 -4.66 -10.60 -6.39
C PHE A 245 -5.60 -11.22 -5.35
N LEU A 246 -5.42 -12.50 -5.03
CA LEU A 246 -6.30 -13.25 -4.13
C LEU A 246 -6.22 -12.75 -2.69
N LEU A 247 -5.01 -12.50 -2.19
CA LEU A 247 -4.81 -12.03 -0.82
C LEU A 247 -5.37 -10.63 -0.61
N MET A 248 -5.04 -9.69 -1.51
CA MET A 248 -5.53 -8.31 -1.37
C MET A 248 -7.01 -8.21 -1.69
N GLY A 249 -7.50 -8.99 -2.66
CA GLY A 249 -8.92 -9.09 -2.94
C GLY A 249 -9.72 -9.55 -1.72
N SER A 250 -9.28 -10.61 -1.05
CA SER A 250 -9.88 -11.09 0.20
C SER A 250 -9.84 -10.04 1.31
N PHE A 251 -8.68 -9.39 1.47
CA PHE A 251 -8.46 -8.39 2.52
C PHE A 251 -9.37 -7.16 2.36
N VAL A 252 -9.41 -6.59 1.16
CA VAL A 252 -10.24 -5.41 0.90
C VAL A 252 -11.71 -5.76 0.98
N THR A 253 -12.13 -6.93 0.50
CA THR A 253 -13.52 -7.38 0.60
C THR A 253 -13.97 -7.44 2.06
N LEU A 254 -13.19 -8.04 2.95
CA LEU A 254 -13.53 -8.08 4.37
C LEU A 254 -13.73 -6.66 4.94
N TYR A 255 -12.76 -5.78 4.73
CA TYR A 255 -12.80 -4.42 5.28
C TYR A 255 -13.85 -3.51 4.62
N ASN A 256 -14.24 -3.76 3.36
CA ASN A 256 -15.30 -3.00 2.69
C ASN A 256 -16.69 -3.30 3.29
N TYR A 257 -16.94 -4.54 3.66
CA TYR A 257 -18.29 -4.99 4.04
C TYR A 257 -18.49 -5.24 5.53
N ILE A 258 -17.42 -5.40 6.31
CA ILE A 258 -17.56 -5.62 7.76
C ILE A 258 -18.25 -4.44 8.46
N GLY A 259 -18.06 -3.21 7.98
CA GLY A 259 -18.74 -2.04 8.51
C GLY A 259 -20.26 -2.13 8.39
N TYR A 260 -20.79 -2.56 7.26
CA TYR A 260 -22.22 -2.77 7.05
C TYR A 260 -22.79 -3.79 8.03
N ARG A 261 -22.08 -4.90 8.27
CA ARG A 261 -22.49 -5.92 9.23
C ARG A 261 -22.51 -5.38 10.65
N LEU A 262 -21.45 -4.66 11.05
CA LEU A 262 -21.31 -4.25 12.44
C LEU A 262 -22.21 -3.06 12.83
N ILE A 263 -22.69 -2.28 11.86
CA ILE A 263 -23.72 -1.26 12.07
C ILE A 263 -25.09 -1.90 12.26
N ALA A 264 -25.38 -2.98 11.53
CA ALA A 264 -26.64 -3.69 11.58
C ALA A 264 -26.79 -4.55 12.86
N GLU A 265 -28.03 -5.09 13.06
CA GLU A 265 -28.27 -6.10 14.08
C GLU A 265 -27.35 -7.32 13.90
N PRO A 266 -26.90 -7.96 14.97
CA PRO A 266 -27.16 -7.66 16.39
C PRO A 266 -26.17 -6.70 17.07
N PHE A 267 -25.24 -6.09 16.33
CA PHE A 267 -24.07 -5.39 16.91
C PHE A 267 -24.32 -3.91 17.18
N HIS A 268 -24.98 -3.18 16.28
CA HIS A 268 -25.31 -1.74 16.38
C HIS A 268 -24.10 -0.84 16.75
N LEU A 269 -22.92 -1.10 16.16
CA LEU A 269 -21.74 -0.31 16.42
C LEU A 269 -21.80 1.05 15.71
N SER A 270 -21.24 2.09 16.34
CA SER A 270 -21.07 3.41 15.73
C SER A 270 -19.96 3.40 14.65
N GLN A 271 -19.94 4.40 13.78
CA GLN A 271 -18.87 4.57 12.79
C GLN A 271 -17.50 4.76 13.46
N THR A 272 -17.45 5.42 14.61
CA THR A 272 -16.25 5.51 15.44
C THR A 272 -15.72 4.14 15.83
N MET A 273 -16.57 3.24 16.31
CA MET A 273 -16.16 1.88 16.68
C MET A 273 -15.65 1.09 15.46
N ILE A 274 -16.26 1.29 14.29
CA ILE A 274 -15.80 0.68 13.03
C ILE A 274 -14.44 1.26 12.62
N GLY A 275 -14.24 2.56 12.75
CA GLY A 275 -12.96 3.21 12.53
C GLY A 275 -11.85 2.65 13.45
N LEU A 276 -12.18 2.36 14.71
CA LEU A 276 -11.26 1.76 15.68
C LEU A 276 -10.79 0.35 15.27
N LEU A 277 -11.52 -0.38 14.44
CA LEU A 277 -11.05 -1.66 13.90
C LEU A 277 -9.74 -1.53 13.12
N ALA A 278 -9.43 -0.34 12.62
CA ALA A 278 -8.15 -0.08 11.98
C ALA A 278 -6.94 -0.32 12.90
N VAL A 279 -7.12 -0.28 14.23
CA VAL A 279 -6.08 -0.60 15.21
C VAL A 279 -5.60 -2.06 15.08
N LEU A 280 -6.43 -2.97 14.53
CA LEU A 280 -6.03 -4.35 14.22
C LEU A 280 -4.86 -4.42 13.23
N TYR A 281 -4.62 -3.35 12.44
CA TYR A 281 -3.44 -3.24 11.57
C TYR A 281 -2.11 -3.30 12.33
N LEU A 282 -2.08 -2.94 13.62
CA LEU A 282 -0.88 -3.10 14.45
C LEU A 282 -0.43 -4.56 14.52
N SER A 283 -1.39 -5.50 14.59
CA SER A 283 -1.08 -6.94 14.52
C SER A 283 -0.44 -7.31 13.18
N GLY A 284 -0.87 -6.67 12.10
CA GLY A 284 -0.32 -6.86 10.76
C GLY A 284 1.12 -6.34 10.63
N ILE A 285 1.40 -5.15 11.19
CA ILE A 285 2.77 -4.59 11.21
C ILE A 285 3.70 -5.57 11.93
N TYR A 286 3.29 -6.05 13.11
CA TYR A 286 4.03 -7.06 13.86
C TYR A 286 4.20 -8.36 13.06
N SER A 287 3.13 -8.85 12.45
CA SER A 287 3.10 -10.07 11.63
C SER A 287 4.10 -10.01 10.48
N SER A 288 4.16 -8.89 9.75
CA SER A 288 5.08 -8.75 8.61
C SER A 288 6.52 -9.05 8.97
N ALA A 289 6.99 -8.59 10.11
CA ALA A 289 8.35 -8.82 10.59
C ALA A 289 8.53 -10.28 11.08
N GLN A 290 7.63 -10.78 11.94
CA GLN A 290 7.73 -12.09 12.55
C GLN A 290 7.57 -13.22 11.53
N VAL A 291 6.55 -13.14 10.68
CA VAL A 291 6.30 -14.16 9.64
C VAL A 291 7.40 -14.12 8.59
N GLY A 292 7.95 -12.94 8.26
CA GLY A 292 9.13 -12.83 7.42
C GLY A 292 10.33 -13.58 7.98
N ALA A 293 10.64 -13.37 9.27
CA ALA A 293 11.72 -14.07 9.97
C ALA A 293 11.47 -15.58 10.06
N LEU A 294 10.24 -16.01 10.33
CA LEU A 294 9.85 -17.42 10.31
C LEU A 294 10.02 -18.05 8.91
N ALA A 295 9.67 -17.30 7.86
CA ALA A 295 9.84 -17.73 6.48
C ALA A 295 11.32 -17.88 6.08
N ASP A 296 12.19 -17.05 6.62
CA ASP A 296 13.65 -17.19 6.42
C ASP A 296 14.21 -18.40 7.19
N ARG A 297 13.69 -18.69 8.40
CA ARG A 297 14.14 -19.81 9.24
C ARG A 297 13.59 -21.17 8.81
N PHE A 298 12.29 -21.28 8.54
CA PHE A 298 11.60 -22.55 8.27
C PHE A 298 11.29 -22.77 6.79
N GLY A 299 11.63 -21.80 5.94
CA GLY A 299 11.37 -21.80 4.51
C GLY A 299 10.01 -21.20 4.14
N ARG A 300 10.02 -20.31 3.13
CA ARG A 300 8.83 -19.58 2.63
C ARG A 300 7.69 -20.52 2.28
N ARG A 301 8.00 -21.65 1.70
CA ARG A 301 7.02 -22.64 1.23
C ARG A 301 6.15 -23.19 2.33
N ARG A 302 6.72 -23.43 3.52
CA ARG A 302 5.99 -23.96 4.68
C ARG A 302 5.19 -22.87 5.37
N VAL A 303 5.77 -21.72 5.57
CA VAL A 303 5.14 -20.60 6.30
C VAL A 303 3.98 -20.01 5.50
N PHE A 304 4.10 -19.94 4.18
CA PHE A 304 3.15 -19.24 3.33
C PHE A 304 1.73 -19.82 3.38
N TRP A 305 1.56 -21.14 3.22
CA TRP A 305 0.24 -21.75 3.29
C TRP A 305 -0.36 -21.72 4.70
N LEU A 306 0.50 -21.77 5.75
CA LEU A 306 0.04 -21.68 7.15
C LEU A 306 -0.63 -20.35 7.46
N VAL A 307 -0.07 -19.23 7.01
CA VAL A 307 -0.67 -17.90 7.23
C VAL A 307 -1.94 -17.71 6.40
N ILE A 308 -2.06 -18.33 5.22
CA ILE A 308 -3.31 -18.34 4.45
C ILE A 308 -4.39 -19.19 5.16
N ALA A 309 -4.01 -20.34 5.71
CA ALA A 309 -4.92 -21.14 6.54
C ALA A 309 -5.39 -20.38 7.78
N LEU A 310 -4.52 -19.54 8.38
CA LEU A 310 -4.89 -18.65 9.49
C LEU A 310 -5.91 -17.60 9.05
N MET A 311 -5.79 -17.04 7.82
CA MET A 311 -6.81 -16.14 7.26
C MET A 311 -8.16 -16.84 7.11
N LEU A 312 -8.17 -18.09 6.62
CA LEU A 312 -9.40 -18.90 6.52
C LEU A 312 -10.06 -19.10 7.88
N ALA A 313 -9.28 -19.47 8.90
CA ALA A 313 -9.79 -19.60 10.27
C ALA A 313 -10.34 -18.25 10.77
N GLY A 314 -9.66 -17.13 10.45
CA GLY A 314 -10.12 -15.79 10.77
C GLY A 314 -11.48 -15.48 10.15
N VAL A 315 -11.67 -15.74 8.86
CA VAL A 315 -12.98 -15.55 8.18
C VAL A 315 -14.07 -16.39 8.83
N ALA A 316 -13.79 -17.67 9.11
CA ALA A 316 -14.76 -18.55 9.75
C ALA A 316 -15.25 -18.02 11.11
N LEU A 317 -14.35 -17.44 11.91
CA LEU A 317 -14.72 -16.80 13.18
C LEU A 317 -15.60 -15.55 12.99
N THR A 318 -15.45 -14.84 11.89
CA THR A 318 -16.31 -13.67 11.62
C THR A 318 -17.75 -14.07 11.26
N LEU A 319 -18.09 -15.31 10.99
CA LEU A 319 -19.45 -15.75 10.69
C LEU A 319 -20.35 -15.87 11.92
N PHE A 320 -19.78 -15.91 13.11
CA PHE A 320 -20.55 -15.96 14.36
C PHE A 320 -21.12 -14.59 14.73
N ASP A 321 -22.35 -14.56 15.28
CA ASP A 321 -23.00 -13.34 15.77
C ASP A 321 -22.56 -12.96 17.21
N ARG A 322 -21.25 -13.05 17.46
CA ARG A 322 -20.62 -12.68 18.73
C ARG A 322 -19.45 -11.76 18.47
N LEU A 323 -19.55 -10.52 18.92
CA LEU A 323 -18.54 -9.48 18.68
C LEU A 323 -17.11 -9.92 19.02
N PRO A 324 -16.83 -10.58 20.18
CA PRO A 324 -15.45 -11.03 20.47
C PRO A 324 -14.90 -12.02 19.45
N LEU A 325 -15.73 -12.91 18.88
CA LEU A 325 -15.32 -13.86 17.84
C LEU A 325 -15.06 -13.13 16.52
N VAL A 326 -15.89 -12.15 16.16
CA VAL A 326 -15.68 -11.31 14.97
C VAL A 326 -14.35 -10.57 15.09
N LEU A 327 -14.08 -9.93 16.24
CA LEU A 327 -12.83 -9.19 16.47
C LEU A 327 -11.60 -10.10 16.43
N LEU A 328 -11.69 -11.28 17.05
CA LEU A 328 -10.62 -12.29 16.99
C LEU A 328 -10.42 -12.77 15.56
N GLY A 329 -11.50 -13.03 14.82
CA GLY A 329 -11.46 -13.41 13.41
C GLY A 329 -10.76 -12.36 12.55
N MET A 330 -11.11 -11.10 12.71
CA MET A 330 -10.47 -9.98 12.01
C MET A 330 -9.00 -9.83 12.39
N LEU A 331 -8.64 -10.05 13.67
CA LEU A 331 -7.26 -10.01 14.14
C LEU A 331 -6.42 -11.09 13.45
N LEU A 332 -6.88 -12.35 13.46
CA LEU A 332 -6.19 -13.47 12.82
C LEU A 332 -6.08 -13.29 11.31
N PHE A 333 -7.16 -12.82 10.69
CA PHE A 333 -7.20 -12.54 9.26
C PHE A 333 -6.19 -11.44 8.87
N THR A 334 -6.16 -10.33 9.62
CA THR A 334 -5.23 -9.22 9.38
C THR A 334 -3.79 -9.66 9.60
N PHE A 335 -3.52 -10.38 10.68
CA PHE A 335 -2.21 -10.96 10.96
C PHE A 335 -1.75 -11.87 9.81
N GLY A 336 -2.62 -12.81 9.39
CA GLY A 336 -2.34 -13.73 8.28
C GLY A 336 -2.07 -13.01 6.96
N PHE A 337 -2.87 -12.00 6.63
CA PHE A 337 -2.73 -11.21 5.41
C PHE A 337 -1.37 -10.51 5.31
N PHE A 338 -0.98 -9.75 6.34
CA PHE A 338 0.29 -9.01 6.32
C PHE A 338 1.49 -9.96 6.29
N GLY A 339 1.40 -11.09 7.00
CA GLY A 339 2.41 -12.14 6.95
C GLY A 339 2.52 -12.76 5.55
N ALA A 340 1.41 -13.13 4.94
CA ALA A 340 1.37 -13.69 3.59
C ALA A 340 1.91 -12.69 2.54
N HIS A 341 1.51 -11.43 2.63
CA HIS A 341 1.99 -10.37 1.74
C HIS A 341 3.51 -10.16 1.87
N SER A 342 4.05 -10.16 3.08
CA SER A 342 5.49 -10.05 3.34
C SER A 342 6.26 -11.21 2.71
N VAL A 343 5.79 -12.45 2.90
CA VAL A 343 6.40 -13.64 2.30
C VAL A 343 6.34 -13.60 0.77
N ALA A 344 5.18 -13.29 0.19
CA ALA A 344 5.01 -13.21 -1.27
C ALA A 344 5.93 -12.15 -1.90
N SER A 345 5.95 -10.93 -1.33
CA SER A 345 6.79 -9.82 -1.82
C SER A 345 8.27 -10.17 -1.79
N SER A 346 8.75 -10.76 -0.68
CA SER A 346 10.14 -11.18 -0.56
C SER A 346 10.49 -12.33 -1.51
N TRP A 347 9.53 -13.22 -1.78
CA TRP A 347 9.72 -14.35 -2.70
C TRP A 347 9.86 -13.87 -4.15
N ILE A 348 9.06 -12.87 -4.57
CA ILE A 348 9.20 -12.23 -5.89
C ILE A 348 10.57 -11.63 -6.07
N GLY A 349 11.06 -10.84 -5.11
CA GLY A 349 12.38 -10.22 -5.17
C GLY A 349 13.54 -11.22 -5.31
N ARG A 350 13.40 -12.42 -4.72
CA ARG A 350 14.40 -13.49 -4.85
C ARG A 350 14.24 -14.31 -6.14
N ARG A 351 13.01 -14.51 -6.62
CA ARG A 351 12.73 -15.33 -7.79
C ARG A 351 12.98 -14.59 -9.11
N ALA A 352 12.72 -13.31 -9.16
CA ALA A 352 12.99 -12.47 -10.31
C ALA A 352 14.50 -12.23 -10.44
N GLN A 353 15.17 -13.00 -11.33
CA GLN A 353 16.62 -12.86 -11.57
C GLN A 353 16.94 -11.60 -12.40
N GLN A 354 16.05 -11.23 -13.32
CA GLN A 354 16.18 -10.07 -14.19
C GLN A 354 14.99 -9.12 -13.97
N ALA A 355 15.14 -7.85 -14.31
CA ALA A 355 14.08 -6.83 -14.27
C ALA A 355 13.22 -6.86 -12.96
N ARG A 356 13.88 -7.01 -11.81
CA ARG A 356 13.22 -7.17 -10.47
C ARG A 356 12.18 -6.11 -10.17
N GLY A 357 12.45 -4.85 -10.56
CA GLY A 357 11.49 -3.76 -10.38
C GLY A 357 10.18 -4.00 -11.14
N GLN A 358 10.25 -4.53 -12.35
CA GLN A 358 9.07 -4.86 -13.17
C GLN A 358 8.29 -6.05 -12.59
N ALA A 359 8.97 -7.06 -12.03
CA ALA A 359 8.31 -8.16 -11.31
C ALA A 359 7.54 -7.65 -10.08
N SER A 360 8.15 -6.73 -9.31
CA SER A 360 7.48 -6.09 -8.16
C SER A 360 6.29 -5.23 -8.60
N SER A 361 6.42 -4.50 -9.70
CA SER A 361 5.32 -3.71 -10.27
C SER A 361 4.15 -4.58 -10.74
N LEU A 362 4.42 -5.74 -11.39
CA LEU A 362 3.37 -6.70 -11.77
C LEU A 362 2.67 -7.31 -10.56
N TYR A 363 3.43 -7.60 -9.51
CA TYR A 363 2.83 -8.07 -8.25
C TYR A 363 1.90 -7.02 -7.65
N LEU A 364 2.35 -5.78 -7.53
CA LEU A 364 1.53 -4.68 -7.00
C LEU A 364 0.35 -4.34 -7.91
N PHE A 365 0.54 -4.43 -9.23
CA PHE A 365 -0.56 -4.32 -10.18
C PHE A 365 -1.63 -5.37 -9.90
N SER A 366 -1.26 -6.65 -9.82
CA SER A 366 -2.19 -7.75 -9.51
C SER A 366 -2.83 -7.59 -8.14
N TYR A 367 -2.08 -7.16 -7.14
CA TYR A 367 -2.52 -6.87 -5.79
C TYR A 367 -3.63 -5.80 -5.76
N TYR A 368 -3.43 -4.66 -6.41
CA TYR A 368 -4.45 -3.61 -6.46
C TYR A 368 -5.60 -3.94 -7.42
N LEU A 369 -5.34 -4.73 -8.46
CA LEU A 369 -6.40 -5.26 -9.31
C LEU A 369 -7.33 -6.19 -8.52
N GLY A 370 -6.78 -7.04 -7.65
CA GLY A 370 -7.55 -7.88 -6.72
C GLY A 370 -8.38 -7.04 -5.76
N SER A 371 -7.79 -5.97 -5.18
CA SER A 371 -8.51 -4.99 -4.37
C SER A 371 -9.72 -4.40 -5.09
N SER A 372 -9.53 -4.00 -6.34
CA SER A 372 -10.60 -3.39 -7.13
C SER A 372 -11.69 -4.39 -7.50
N ILE A 373 -11.34 -5.50 -8.13
CA ILE A 373 -12.30 -6.46 -8.67
C ILE A 373 -13.01 -7.22 -7.55
N ALA A 374 -12.26 -7.88 -6.66
CA ALA A 374 -12.88 -8.65 -5.59
C ALA A 374 -13.55 -7.75 -4.56
N GLY A 375 -12.98 -6.57 -4.27
CA GLY A 375 -13.60 -5.58 -3.41
C GLY A 375 -14.99 -5.15 -3.87
N THR A 376 -15.20 -5.00 -5.18
CA THR A 376 -16.52 -4.68 -5.74
C THR A 376 -17.42 -5.90 -5.81
N LEU A 377 -16.91 -7.05 -6.28
CA LEU A 377 -17.67 -8.29 -6.37
C LEU A 377 -18.22 -8.76 -5.02
N GLY A 378 -17.50 -8.51 -3.93
CA GLY A 378 -17.99 -8.79 -2.57
C GLY A 378 -19.37 -8.18 -2.29
N GLY A 379 -19.70 -7.04 -2.92
CA GLY A 379 -21.02 -6.41 -2.78
C GLY A 379 -22.15 -7.17 -3.46
N VAL A 380 -21.87 -7.94 -4.50
CA VAL A 380 -22.86 -8.84 -5.12
C VAL A 380 -23.22 -9.95 -4.13
N PHE A 381 -22.22 -10.53 -3.47
CA PHE A 381 -22.43 -11.57 -2.44
C PHE A 381 -23.07 -10.99 -1.18
N TRP A 382 -22.73 -9.76 -0.81
CA TRP A 382 -23.41 -9.04 0.27
C TRP A 382 -24.92 -8.88 -0.02
N HIS A 383 -25.27 -8.48 -1.25
CA HIS A 383 -26.68 -8.32 -1.65
C HIS A 383 -27.44 -9.65 -1.66
N ALA A 384 -26.78 -10.73 -2.06
CA ALA A 384 -27.39 -12.05 -2.19
C ALA A 384 -27.63 -12.75 -0.85
N ALA A 385 -26.68 -12.67 0.09
CA ALA A 385 -26.73 -13.44 1.35
C ALA A 385 -26.06 -12.72 2.53
N GLY A 386 -25.99 -11.39 2.51
CA GLY A 386 -25.39 -10.63 3.61
C GLY A 386 -23.94 -11.02 3.90
N TRP A 387 -23.59 -11.07 5.18
CA TRP A 387 -22.23 -11.41 5.59
C TRP A 387 -21.83 -12.85 5.28
N ASP A 388 -22.75 -13.79 5.33
CA ASP A 388 -22.48 -15.20 4.98
C ASP A 388 -22.05 -15.32 3.52
N GLY A 389 -22.68 -14.58 2.62
CA GLY A 389 -22.29 -14.50 1.22
C GLY A 389 -20.88 -13.92 1.06
N VAL A 390 -20.58 -12.83 1.75
CA VAL A 390 -19.24 -12.21 1.72
C VAL A 390 -18.18 -13.15 2.30
N GLY A 391 -18.49 -13.80 3.42
CA GLY A 391 -17.59 -14.77 4.07
C GLY A 391 -17.29 -15.96 3.17
N LEU A 392 -18.31 -16.51 2.49
CA LEU A 392 -18.14 -17.60 1.52
C LEU A 392 -17.30 -17.16 0.32
N PHE A 393 -17.53 -15.96 -0.20
CA PHE A 393 -16.74 -15.41 -1.30
C PHE A 393 -15.25 -15.25 -0.89
N ILE A 394 -14.98 -14.65 0.27
CA ILE A 394 -13.60 -14.52 0.79
C ILE A 394 -12.97 -15.90 1.00
N ALA A 395 -13.71 -16.85 1.59
CA ALA A 395 -13.22 -18.22 1.80
C ALA A 395 -12.87 -18.88 0.46
N SER A 396 -13.67 -18.70 -0.60
CA SER A 396 -13.38 -19.24 -1.92
C SER A 396 -12.08 -18.68 -2.52
N LEU A 397 -11.84 -17.36 -2.40
CA LEU A 397 -10.59 -16.73 -2.82
C LEU A 397 -9.39 -17.28 -2.04
N LEU A 398 -9.54 -17.47 -0.72
CA LEU A 398 -8.48 -18.00 0.13
C LEU A 398 -8.23 -19.50 -0.09
N LEU A 399 -9.23 -20.29 -0.43
CA LEU A 399 -9.05 -21.70 -0.82
C LEU A 399 -8.26 -21.80 -2.13
N ILE A 400 -8.56 -20.95 -3.12
CA ILE A 400 -7.75 -20.86 -4.33
C ILE A 400 -6.33 -20.41 -3.98
N ALA A 401 -6.16 -19.41 -3.12
CA ALA A 401 -4.86 -18.95 -2.67
C ALA A 401 -4.08 -20.07 -1.96
N LEU A 402 -4.75 -20.87 -1.13
CA LEU A 402 -4.14 -22.02 -0.46
C LEU A 402 -3.69 -23.09 -1.48
N ALA A 403 -4.53 -23.43 -2.46
CA ALA A 403 -4.18 -24.36 -3.52
C ALA A 403 -2.95 -23.87 -4.33
N VAL A 404 -2.91 -22.58 -4.67
CA VAL A 404 -1.76 -21.97 -5.34
C VAL A 404 -0.51 -21.98 -4.44
N ALA A 405 -0.65 -21.72 -3.14
CA ALA A 405 0.47 -21.79 -2.20
C ALA A 405 1.05 -23.21 -2.08
N LEU A 406 0.20 -24.21 -2.05
CA LEU A 406 0.61 -25.63 -2.06
C LEU A 406 1.27 -26.03 -3.39
N HIS A 407 0.77 -25.51 -4.52
CA HIS A 407 1.45 -25.67 -5.82
C HIS A 407 2.85 -25.04 -5.81
N LEU A 408 2.98 -23.80 -5.36
CA LEU A 408 4.27 -23.11 -5.22
C LEU A 408 5.24 -23.86 -4.30
N ALA A 409 4.72 -24.52 -3.25
CA ALA A 409 5.54 -25.32 -2.35
C ALA A 409 6.18 -26.53 -3.03
N ARG A 410 5.57 -27.05 -4.09
CA ARG A 410 6.05 -28.21 -4.88
C ARG A 410 6.98 -27.84 -6.01
N LEU A 411 7.06 -26.56 -6.43
CA LEU A 411 7.96 -26.12 -7.49
C LEU A 411 9.43 -26.35 -7.09
N ARG A 412 10.26 -26.73 -8.04
CA ARG A 412 11.70 -26.87 -7.79
C ARG A 412 12.32 -25.53 -7.38
N PRO A 413 13.24 -25.50 -6.40
CA PRO A 413 14.02 -24.30 -6.11
C PRO A 413 14.77 -23.85 -7.36
N LEU A 414 14.92 -22.52 -7.52
CA LEU A 414 15.87 -22.03 -8.52
C LEU A 414 17.29 -22.41 -8.07
N PRO A 415 18.20 -22.74 -9.03
CA PRO A 415 19.61 -22.89 -8.71
C PRO A 415 20.11 -21.66 -7.96
N GLU A 416 20.86 -21.87 -6.88
CA GLU A 416 21.55 -20.74 -6.23
C GLU A 416 22.48 -20.07 -7.25
N PRO A 417 22.54 -18.73 -7.29
CA PRO A 417 23.55 -18.04 -8.09
C PRO A 417 24.91 -18.59 -7.65
N GLN A 418 25.67 -19.17 -8.58
CA GLN A 418 27.04 -19.52 -8.32
C GLN A 418 27.75 -18.27 -7.83
N ALA A 419 28.28 -18.31 -6.61
CA ALA A 419 29.10 -17.24 -6.09
C ALA A 419 30.22 -17.00 -7.10
N ALA A 420 30.21 -15.82 -7.73
CA ALA A 420 31.33 -15.40 -8.56
C ALA A 420 32.56 -15.30 -7.63
N HIS A 421 33.48 -16.24 -7.78
CA HIS A 421 34.77 -16.27 -7.10
C HIS A 421 35.67 -15.14 -7.61
#